data_195a7fe6a37233c0fb194b40932cbb1a
#
_entry.id   195a7fe6a37233c0fb194b40932cbb1a
#
_cell.length_a   1.000
_cell.length_b   1.000
_cell.length_c   1.000
_cell.angle_alpha   90.00
_cell.angle_beta   90.00
_cell.angle_gamma   90.00
#
_symmetry.space_group_name_H-M   'P 1'
#
loop_
_entity.id
_entity.type
_entity.pdbx_description
1 polymer ?
#
loop_
_entity_poly.entity_id
_entity_poly.type
_entity_poly.pdbx_seq_one_letter_code
_entity_poly.pdbx_strand_id
1 'polypeptide(L)'
;METMSRRAVLAGLVAAAAAPALAQAKTNPRRIDVHHHSEPPFLLERTRAALLASSPYASDVVAWTPERSLDQMEQWGIETAIISNPTNWSALGADGNALCRRTNEYAARLRADHKGRFGFFGSVPLPDTDAALSEAAYALDRLKADGIGLVTSYGDKWPGDPLFDPLFAELNRRKTVVFIHPTAPGCCSRLIPGIPAPTVEFMFDVTRCITSMLFRGVFTRYPDIRFIFTHDGAALPMLADRITRNASVVRSAGFGSQEAAMRVLKKLHYDITTSTSRPALTALKTLVPVSQMLFGSDFPFLKPAETVPGLDKFGFSAAELNAINRGNAEKLFPPLRA
;
A
#
# COMPACT_ATOMS: atom_id res chain seq x y z
N MET A 1 -33.00 -1.58 -74.14
CA MET A 1 -32.69 -0.81 -72.92
C MET A 1 -33.55 -1.41 -71.79
N GLU A 2 -33.06 -2.41 -71.12
CA GLU A 2 -33.77 -3.04 -70.01
C GLU A 2 -33.41 -2.33 -68.72
N THR A 3 -34.45 -1.89 -68.06
CA THR A 3 -34.37 -1.18 -66.74
C THR A 3 -34.13 -2.18 -65.59
N MET A 4 -32.95 -2.22 -65.07
CA MET A 4 -32.65 -2.98 -63.84
C MET A 4 -33.49 -2.50 -62.70
N SER A 5 -34.21 -3.42 -62.10
CA SER A 5 -35.11 -3.20 -60.95
C SER A 5 -34.36 -2.79 -59.68
N ARG A 6 -34.85 -1.74 -59.01
CA ARG A 6 -34.33 -1.22 -57.70
C ARG A 6 -34.31 -2.21 -56.53
N ARG A 7 -34.81 -3.46 -56.75
CA ARG A 7 -34.84 -4.51 -55.72
C ARG A 7 -33.56 -5.35 -55.66
N ALA A 8 -32.70 -5.29 -56.70
CA ALA A 8 -31.44 -6.06 -56.71
C ALA A 8 -30.26 -5.36 -56.02
N VAL A 9 -30.36 -4.07 -55.68
CA VAL A 9 -29.29 -3.29 -55.06
C VAL A 9 -29.33 -3.35 -53.50
N LEU A 10 -30.45 -3.77 -52.91
CA LEU A 10 -30.62 -3.84 -51.45
C LEU A 10 -30.26 -5.20 -50.82
N ALA A 11 -29.99 -6.21 -51.62
CA ALA A 11 -29.63 -7.56 -51.13
C ALA A 11 -28.12 -7.75 -50.93
N GLY A 12 -27.27 -6.80 -51.39
CA GLY A 12 -25.81 -6.90 -51.34
C GLY A 12 -25.11 -6.22 -50.16
N LEU A 13 -25.84 -5.55 -49.25
CA LEU A 13 -25.27 -4.71 -48.21
C LEU A 13 -25.49 -5.19 -46.76
N VAL A 14 -25.97 -6.41 -46.54
CA VAL A 14 -26.25 -6.95 -45.20
C VAL A 14 -25.33 -8.10 -44.77
N ALA A 15 -24.34 -8.47 -45.61
CA ALA A 15 -23.45 -9.61 -45.31
C ALA A 15 -22.02 -9.22 -44.88
N ALA A 16 -21.80 -8.01 -44.39
CA ALA A 16 -20.47 -7.59 -43.88
C ALA A 16 -20.58 -6.86 -42.56
N ALA A 17 -20.88 -7.55 -41.47
CA ALA A 17 -20.50 -7.10 -40.13
C ALA A 17 -21.05 -8.04 -39.04
N ALA A 18 -20.51 -9.20 -38.88
CA ALA A 18 -20.49 -9.91 -37.61
C ALA A 18 -19.25 -10.81 -37.56
N ALA A 19 -18.06 -10.18 -37.57
CA ALA A 19 -16.93 -10.85 -36.98
C ALA A 19 -17.23 -10.91 -35.45
N PRO A 20 -17.30 -12.10 -34.83
CA PRO A 20 -17.39 -12.16 -33.39
C PRO A 20 -16.14 -11.45 -32.88
N ALA A 21 -16.33 -10.38 -32.09
CA ALA A 21 -15.27 -9.87 -31.23
C ALA A 21 -14.85 -11.07 -30.37
N LEU A 22 -13.73 -11.69 -30.73
CA LEU A 22 -13.06 -12.65 -29.89
C LEU A 22 -12.83 -11.88 -28.57
N ALA A 23 -13.66 -12.17 -27.58
CA ALA A 23 -13.41 -11.73 -26.22
C ALA A 23 -12.01 -12.26 -25.89
N GLN A 24 -11.01 -11.38 -25.96
CA GLN A 24 -9.68 -11.71 -25.48
C GLN A 24 -9.87 -12.22 -24.08
N ALA A 25 -9.61 -13.52 -23.86
CA ALA A 25 -9.59 -14.09 -22.52
C ALA A 25 -8.69 -13.17 -21.70
N LYS A 26 -9.27 -12.53 -20.68
CA LYS A 26 -8.50 -11.65 -19.78
C LYS A 26 -7.42 -12.53 -19.18
N THR A 27 -6.19 -12.36 -19.64
CA THR A 27 -5.05 -13.05 -19.05
C THR A 27 -5.03 -12.69 -17.57
N ASN A 28 -5.06 -13.70 -16.69
CA ASN A 28 -4.95 -13.47 -15.25
C ASN A 28 -3.64 -12.73 -14.99
N PRO A 29 -3.64 -11.49 -14.48
CA PRO A 29 -2.43 -10.69 -14.32
C PRO A 29 -1.52 -11.21 -13.21
N ARG A 30 -1.97 -12.18 -12.38
CA ARG A 30 -1.23 -12.77 -11.28
C ARG A 30 -0.65 -11.69 -10.36
N ARG A 31 -1.51 -10.76 -9.91
CA ARG A 31 -1.11 -9.60 -9.11
C ARG A 31 -0.46 -10.03 -7.80
N ILE A 32 0.52 -9.26 -7.35
CA ILE A 32 1.01 -9.29 -5.97
C ILE A 32 0.48 -8.02 -5.30
N ASP A 33 -0.42 -8.22 -4.34
CA ASP A 33 -1.06 -7.15 -3.58
C ASP A 33 -0.21 -6.84 -2.35
N VAL A 34 0.46 -5.68 -2.34
CA VAL A 34 1.34 -5.28 -1.21
C VAL A 34 0.59 -4.52 -0.12
N HIS A 35 -0.72 -4.27 -0.30
CA HIS A 35 -1.55 -3.52 0.63
C HIS A 35 -2.86 -4.27 0.89
N HIS A 36 -2.78 -5.23 1.76
CA HIS A 36 -3.90 -6.09 2.16
C HIS A 36 -3.89 -6.24 3.67
N HIS A 37 -5.05 -6.45 4.29
CA HIS A 37 -5.15 -6.54 5.74
C HIS A 37 -5.76 -7.87 6.19
N SER A 38 -5.48 -8.22 7.42
CA SER A 38 -6.15 -9.33 8.11
C SER A 38 -6.71 -8.84 9.44
N GLU A 39 -7.83 -9.41 9.85
CA GLU A 39 -8.49 -9.06 11.10
C GLU A 39 -8.67 -10.30 11.98
N PRO A 40 -7.64 -10.69 12.74
CA PRO A 40 -7.73 -11.85 13.61
C PRO A 40 -8.89 -11.72 14.61
N PRO A 41 -9.68 -12.77 14.86
CA PRO A 41 -10.86 -12.70 15.74
C PRO A 41 -10.55 -12.12 17.13
N PHE A 42 -9.43 -12.50 17.74
CA PHE A 42 -9.02 -11.98 19.05
C PHE A 42 -8.66 -10.50 19.04
N LEU A 43 -8.24 -9.95 17.87
CA LEU A 43 -7.98 -8.53 17.71
C LEU A 43 -9.30 -7.79 17.52
N LEU A 44 -10.22 -8.34 16.71
CA LEU A 44 -11.56 -7.80 16.54
C LEU A 44 -12.35 -7.72 17.85
N GLU A 45 -12.19 -8.65 18.78
CA GLU A 45 -12.79 -8.56 20.12
C GLU A 45 -12.41 -7.25 20.83
N ARG A 46 -11.21 -6.73 20.59
CA ARG A 46 -10.71 -5.50 21.22
C ARG A 46 -10.99 -4.24 20.39
N THR A 47 -11.02 -4.34 19.08
CA THR A 47 -11.05 -3.17 18.16
C THR A 47 -12.42 -2.93 17.55
N ARG A 48 -13.33 -3.90 17.54
CA ARG A 48 -14.63 -3.87 16.85
C ARG A 48 -15.45 -2.60 17.15
N ALA A 49 -15.59 -2.24 18.43
CA ALA A 49 -16.39 -1.07 18.80
C ALA A 49 -15.79 0.23 18.25
N ALA A 50 -14.46 0.38 18.33
CA ALA A 50 -13.76 1.54 17.78
C ALA A 50 -13.82 1.60 16.26
N LEU A 51 -13.68 0.46 15.58
CA LEU A 51 -13.83 0.36 14.11
C LEU A 51 -15.21 0.80 13.67
N LEU A 52 -16.28 0.24 14.28
CA LEU A 52 -17.67 0.58 13.96
C LEU A 52 -18.00 2.06 14.21
N ALA A 53 -17.33 2.68 15.18
CA ALA A 53 -17.53 4.09 15.50
C ALA A 53 -16.75 5.07 14.60
N SER A 54 -15.67 4.62 13.96
CA SER A 54 -14.71 5.52 13.29
C SER A 54 -14.56 5.30 11.79
N SER A 55 -14.92 4.12 11.28
CA SER A 55 -14.73 3.79 9.86
C SER A 55 -16.05 3.56 9.14
N PRO A 56 -16.30 4.21 8.00
CA PRO A 56 -17.46 3.92 7.15
C PRO A 56 -17.38 2.53 6.50
N TYR A 57 -16.21 1.90 6.51
CA TYR A 57 -15.94 0.56 5.93
C TYR A 57 -15.96 -0.55 6.97
N ALA A 58 -16.27 -0.23 8.22
CA ALA A 58 -16.15 -1.15 9.36
C ALA A 58 -16.96 -2.45 9.21
N SER A 59 -18.08 -2.43 8.51
CA SER A 59 -18.91 -3.63 8.31
C SER A 59 -18.15 -4.72 7.54
N ASP A 60 -17.42 -4.37 6.50
CA ASP A 60 -16.62 -5.32 5.72
C ASP A 60 -15.39 -5.78 6.52
N VAL A 61 -14.76 -4.88 7.27
CA VAL A 61 -13.61 -5.16 8.13
C VAL A 61 -13.97 -6.15 9.24
N VAL A 62 -15.03 -5.91 9.99
CA VAL A 62 -15.45 -6.80 11.09
C VAL A 62 -16.03 -8.15 10.61
N ALA A 63 -16.38 -8.24 9.34
CA ALA A 63 -16.82 -9.48 8.72
C ALA A 63 -15.68 -10.21 7.98
N TRP A 64 -14.44 -9.75 8.11
CA TRP A 64 -13.30 -10.37 7.42
C TRP A 64 -13.08 -11.82 7.86
N THR A 65 -12.74 -12.66 6.88
CA THR A 65 -12.22 -14.02 7.08
C THR A 65 -11.16 -14.30 6.01
N PRO A 66 -10.28 -15.30 6.22
CA PRO A 66 -9.33 -15.72 5.18
C PRO A 66 -10.01 -16.08 3.86
N GLU A 67 -11.16 -16.76 3.90
CA GLU A 67 -11.92 -17.18 2.72
C GLU A 67 -12.38 -15.96 1.93
N ARG A 68 -12.88 -14.91 2.59
CA ARG A 68 -13.26 -13.66 1.92
C ARG A 68 -12.08 -12.98 1.22
N SER A 69 -10.88 -13.03 1.80
CA SER A 69 -9.67 -12.58 1.12
C SER A 69 -9.40 -13.42 -0.13
N LEU A 70 -9.43 -14.75 -0.01
CA LEU A 70 -9.19 -15.66 -1.12
C LEU A 70 -10.20 -15.48 -2.26
N ASP A 71 -11.49 -15.30 -1.94
CA ASP A 71 -12.53 -15.03 -2.94
C ASP A 71 -12.26 -13.73 -3.71
N GLN A 72 -11.87 -12.65 -3.01
CA GLN A 72 -11.51 -11.39 -3.67
C GLN A 72 -10.23 -11.54 -4.49
N MET A 73 -9.24 -12.26 -4.00
CA MET A 73 -8.01 -12.54 -4.72
C MET A 73 -8.29 -13.30 -6.03
N GLU A 74 -9.14 -14.33 -6.00
CA GLU A 74 -9.54 -15.08 -7.21
C GLU A 74 -10.29 -14.17 -8.19
N GLN A 75 -11.28 -13.45 -7.71
CA GLN A 75 -12.10 -12.56 -8.55
C GLN A 75 -11.27 -11.52 -9.31
N TRP A 76 -10.20 -11.02 -8.69
CA TRP A 76 -9.42 -9.91 -9.22
C TRP A 76 -8.03 -10.30 -9.69
N GLY A 77 -7.74 -11.60 -9.82
CA GLY A 77 -6.46 -12.11 -10.33
C GLY A 77 -5.28 -11.72 -9.43
N ILE A 78 -5.47 -11.71 -8.12
CA ILE A 78 -4.43 -11.54 -7.12
C ILE A 78 -3.91 -12.94 -6.76
N GLU A 79 -2.65 -13.20 -7.07
CA GLU A 79 -2.01 -14.48 -6.73
C GLU A 79 -1.56 -14.52 -5.28
N THR A 80 -0.90 -13.46 -4.85
CA THR A 80 -0.37 -13.33 -3.48
C THR A 80 -0.76 -11.98 -2.90
N ALA A 81 -1.23 -11.96 -1.66
CA ALA A 81 -1.45 -10.75 -0.87
C ALA A 81 -0.48 -10.70 0.31
N ILE A 82 0.19 -9.57 0.51
CA ILE A 82 1.05 -9.34 1.67
C ILE A 82 0.23 -8.61 2.72
N ILE A 83 -0.16 -9.34 3.76
CA ILE A 83 -1.04 -8.81 4.80
C ILE A 83 -0.30 -7.95 5.80
N SER A 84 -0.96 -6.92 6.30
CA SER A 84 -0.51 -6.04 7.37
C SER A 84 -1.63 -5.78 8.38
N ASN A 85 -1.25 -5.38 9.59
CA ASN A 85 -2.18 -4.91 10.61
C ASN A 85 -1.73 -3.53 11.10
N PRO A 86 -2.29 -2.44 10.54
CA PRO A 86 -1.89 -1.07 10.85
C PRO A 86 -2.49 -0.59 12.19
N THR A 87 -2.12 -1.26 13.27
CA THR A 87 -2.64 -1.02 14.61
C THR A 87 -1.64 -0.22 15.43
N ASN A 88 -2.12 0.82 16.11
CA ASN A 88 -1.35 1.45 17.17
C ASN A 88 -1.45 0.60 18.44
N TRP A 89 -0.52 -0.32 18.61
CA TRP A 89 -0.52 -1.33 19.66
C TRP A 89 -0.50 -0.71 21.06
N SER A 90 0.19 0.41 21.26
CA SER A 90 0.23 1.11 22.55
C SER A 90 -1.13 1.65 22.98
N ALA A 91 -2.02 1.94 22.02
CA ALA A 91 -3.38 2.39 22.33
C ALA A 91 -4.28 1.25 22.88
N LEU A 92 -3.85 -0.01 22.75
CA LEU A 92 -4.55 -1.17 23.30
C LEU A 92 -4.19 -1.44 24.78
N GLY A 93 -3.37 -0.60 25.40
CA GLY A 93 -3.00 -0.69 26.81
C GLY A 93 -1.95 -1.77 27.11
N ALA A 94 -1.96 -2.32 28.32
CA ALA A 94 -0.95 -3.26 28.78
C ALA A 94 -0.81 -4.53 27.94
N ASP A 95 -1.86 -4.95 27.26
CA ASP A 95 -1.87 -6.14 26.41
C ASP A 95 -1.33 -5.89 25.00
N GLY A 96 -1.05 -4.63 24.64
CA GLY A 96 -0.72 -4.23 23.28
C GLY A 96 0.45 -5.01 22.68
N ASN A 97 1.55 -5.19 23.44
CA ASN A 97 2.72 -5.94 23.00
C ASN A 97 2.40 -7.43 22.75
N ALA A 98 1.60 -8.04 23.65
CA ALA A 98 1.18 -9.43 23.53
C ALA A 98 0.23 -9.63 22.33
N LEU A 99 -0.68 -8.69 22.10
CA LEU A 99 -1.57 -8.71 20.94
C LEU A 99 -0.80 -8.53 19.63
N CYS A 100 0.20 -7.67 19.59
CA CYS A 100 1.12 -7.52 18.47
C CYS A 100 1.79 -8.84 18.10
N ARG A 101 2.39 -9.52 19.08
CA ARG A 101 3.02 -10.84 18.93
C ARG A 101 2.03 -11.87 18.39
N ARG A 102 0.85 -11.99 19.01
CA ARG A 102 -0.19 -12.94 18.57
C ARG A 102 -0.65 -12.67 17.15
N THR A 103 -0.70 -11.40 16.75
CA THR A 103 -1.09 -11.01 15.37
C THR A 103 -0.02 -11.43 14.36
N ASN A 104 1.26 -11.27 14.68
CA ASN A 104 2.35 -11.75 13.83
C ASN A 104 2.34 -13.29 13.70
N GLU A 105 2.10 -13.99 14.79
CA GLU A 105 1.97 -15.45 14.78
C GLU A 105 0.74 -15.92 13.99
N TYR A 106 -0.38 -15.19 14.06
CA TYR A 106 -1.56 -15.47 13.26
C TYR A 106 -1.25 -15.31 11.76
N ALA A 107 -0.59 -14.22 11.37
CA ALA A 107 -0.19 -13.99 9.99
C ALA A 107 0.75 -15.07 9.46
N ALA A 108 1.71 -15.52 10.27
CA ALA A 108 2.59 -16.62 9.92
C ALA A 108 1.85 -17.95 9.73
N ARG A 109 0.86 -18.26 10.58
CA ARG A 109 -0.03 -19.43 10.41
C ARG A 109 -0.84 -19.32 9.14
N LEU A 110 -1.49 -18.18 8.90
CA LEU A 110 -2.29 -17.96 7.70
C LEU A 110 -1.48 -18.20 6.41
N ARG A 111 -0.22 -17.72 6.38
CA ARG A 111 0.70 -18.02 5.28
C ARG A 111 1.01 -19.52 5.14
N ALA A 112 1.19 -20.22 6.24
CA ALA A 112 1.50 -21.66 6.23
C ALA A 112 0.30 -22.50 5.76
N ASP A 113 -0.92 -22.12 6.17
CA ASP A 113 -2.17 -22.79 5.82
C ASP A 113 -2.55 -22.56 4.35
N HIS A 114 -2.19 -21.40 3.77
CA HIS A 114 -2.50 -21.02 2.40
C HIS A 114 -1.23 -20.69 1.61
N LYS A 115 -0.40 -21.69 1.39
CA LYS A 115 0.92 -21.57 0.73
C LYS A 115 0.84 -20.81 -0.60
N GLY A 116 1.70 -19.81 -0.76
CA GLY A 116 1.76 -18.97 -1.97
C GLY A 116 0.68 -17.90 -2.07
N ARG A 117 -0.36 -17.93 -1.20
CA ARG A 117 -1.46 -16.96 -1.25
C ARG A 117 -1.21 -15.76 -0.33
N PHE A 118 -0.52 -15.94 0.79
CA PHE A 118 -0.23 -14.87 1.74
C PHE A 118 1.26 -14.74 2.03
N GLY A 119 1.73 -13.50 1.98
CA GLY A 119 2.90 -13.00 2.69
C GLY A 119 2.44 -12.12 3.86
N PHE A 120 3.36 -11.56 4.66
CA PHE A 120 2.98 -10.61 5.70
C PHE A 120 4.10 -9.66 6.11
N PHE A 121 3.70 -8.45 6.47
CA PHE A 121 4.54 -7.51 7.19
C PHE A 121 4.38 -7.74 8.69
N GLY A 122 5.48 -7.97 9.39
CA GLY A 122 5.47 -8.08 10.84
C GLY A 122 5.15 -6.74 11.49
N SER A 123 4.20 -6.72 12.41
CA SER A 123 3.89 -5.54 13.22
C SER A 123 4.89 -5.37 14.35
N VAL A 124 5.10 -4.14 14.82
CA VAL A 124 5.97 -3.82 15.97
C VAL A 124 5.28 -2.85 16.92
N PRO A 125 5.47 -2.99 18.25
CA PRO A 125 4.72 -2.22 19.23
C PRO A 125 5.33 -0.84 19.55
N LEU A 126 5.60 -0.03 18.50
CA LEU A 126 6.00 1.36 18.71
C LEU A 126 4.91 2.14 19.45
N PRO A 127 5.26 3.16 20.26
CA PRO A 127 6.57 3.82 20.36
C PRO A 127 7.56 3.18 21.36
N ASP A 128 7.25 2.02 21.95
CA ASP A 128 8.20 1.26 22.78
C ASP A 128 9.29 0.67 21.88
N THR A 129 10.43 1.36 21.80
CA THR A 129 11.51 1.00 20.87
C THR A 129 12.19 -0.31 21.23
N ASP A 130 12.35 -0.63 22.52
CA ASP A 130 12.98 -1.88 22.95
C ASP A 130 12.09 -3.08 22.64
N ALA A 131 10.80 -2.98 22.92
CA ALA A 131 9.82 -3.99 22.54
C ALA A 131 9.73 -4.12 21.00
N ALA A 132 9.79 -3.01 20.28
CA ALA A 132 9.76 -3.00 18.82
C ALA A 132 10.99 -3.68 18.20
N LEU A 133 12.20 -3.49 18.74
CA LEU A 133 13.42 -4.18 18.32
C LEU A 133 13.31 -5.69 18.54
N SER A 134 12.84 -6.10 19.74
CA SER A 134 12.63 -7.51 20.06
C SER A 134 11.62 -8.17 19.15
N GLU A 135 10.49 -7.48 18.88
CA GLU A 135 9.43 -8.00 18.03
C GLU A 135 9.83 -8.05 16.56
N ALA A 136 10.56 -7.04 16.05
CA ALA A 136 11.09 -7.03 14.70
C ALA A 136 12.04 -8.22 14.46
N ALA A 137 12.94 -8.49 15.41
CA ALA A 137 13.81 -9.65 15.36
C ALA A 137 13.02 -10.96 15.33
N TYR A 138 12.01 -11.10 16.19
CA TYR A 138 11.16 -12.29 16.22
C TYR A 138 10.38 -12.48 14.91
N ALA A 139 9.74 -11.44 14.41
CA ALA A 139 8.97 -11.50 13.16
C ALA A 139 9.86 -11.87 11.96
N LEU A 140 11.03 -11.24 11.83
CA LEU A 140 11.93 -11.48 10.69
C LEU A 140 12.70 -12.81 10.82
N ASP A 141 13.20 -13.16 12.02
CA ASP A 141 14.11 -14.29 12.18
C ASP A 141 13.35 -15.60 12.44
N ARG A 142 12.27 -15.56 13.21
CA ARG A 142 11.51 -16.77 13.62
C ARG A 142 10.30 -17.01 12.73
N LEU A 143 9.51 -15.96 12.50
CA LEU A 143 8.28 -16.08 11.70
C LEU A 143 8.52 -15.87 10.20
N LYS A 144 9.72 -15.40 9.80
CA LYS A 144 10.08 -15.15 8.39
C LYS A 144 9.14 -14.16 7.71
N ALA A 145 8.79 -13.08 8.40
CA ALA A 145 8.03 -11.98 7.81
C ALA A 145 8.74 -11.43 6.57
N ASP A 146 7.97 -10.99 5.57
CA ASP A 146 8.48 -10.45 4.31
C ASP A 146 9.01 -9.02 4.45
N GLY A 147 8.67 -8.37 5.55
CA GLY A 147 9.10 -7.03 5.93
C GLY A 147 8.47 -6.61 7.25
N ILE A 148 8.57 -5.32 7.58
CA ILE A 148 7.97 -4.73 8.79
C ILE A 148 6.91 -3.70 8.39
N GLY A 149 5.73 -3.77 9.02
CA GLY A 149 4.65 -2.80 8.89
C GLY A 149 4.72 -1.75 10.00
N LEU A 150 4.70 -0.49 9.61
CA LEU A 150 4.62 0.67 10.50
C LEU A 150 3.36 1.48 10.20
N VAL A 151 2.98 2.36 11.14
CA VAL A 151 1.98 3.40 10.88
C VAL A 151 2.64 4.77 10.73
N THR A 152 1.95 5.70 10.10
CA THR A 152 2.47 7.04 9.79
C THR A 152 2.75 7.91 11.01
N SER A 153 2.06 7.65 12.13
CA SER A 153 2.29 8.38 13.37
C SER A 153 1.96 7.55 14.61
N TYR A 154 2.65 7.85 15.71
CA TYR A 154 2.50 7.24 17.03
C TYR A 154 2.26 8.37 18.05
N GLY A 155 0.98 8.70 18.27
CA GLY A 155 0.59 9.91 18.99
C GLY A 155 0.92 11.17 18.17
N ASP A 156 1.81 11.99 18.68
CA ASP A 156 2.32 13.23 18.06
C ASP A 156 3.74 13.08 17.46
N LYS A 157 4.19 11.85 17.26
CA LYS A 157 5.51 11.51 16.72
C LYS A 157 5.38 10.80 15.37
N TRP A 158 6.10 11.31 14.37
CA TRP A 158 6.23 10.69 13.06
C TRP A 158 7.55 9.91 12.97
N PRO A 159 7.67 8.92 12.06
CA PRO A 159 8.86 8.08 11.90
C PRO A 159 10.19 8.82 11.66
N GLY A 160 10.16 10.14 11.45
CA GLY A 160 11.37 10.97 11.48
C GLY A 160 11.89 11.32 12.87
N ASP A 161 11.13 11.04 13.95
CA ASP A 161 11.54 11.33 15.32
C ASP A 161 12.75 10.44 15.71
N PRO A 162 13.80 11.01 16.36
CA PRO A 162 14.99 10.26 16.79
C PRO A 162 14.70 9.06 17.70
N LEU A 163 13.56 9.04 18.38
CA LEU A 163 13.10 7.90 19.16
C LEU A 163 13.11 6.59 18.37
N PHE A 164 12.83 6.66 17.07
CA PHE A 164 12.73 5.49 16.20
C PHE A 164 14.06 5.08 15.53
N ASP A 165 15.12 5.88 15.71
CA ASP A 165 16.43 5.62 15.10
C ASP A 165 17.02 4.24 15.41
N PRO A 166 16.93 3.68 16.65
CA PRO A 166 17.43 2.33 16.91
C PRO A 166 16.73 1.25 16.06
N LEU A 167 15.41 1.36 15.89
CA LEU A 167 14.67 0.43 15.03
C LEU A 167 15.10 0.58 13.56
N PHE A 168 15.21 1.81 13.04
CA PHE A 168 15.65 2.02 11.66
C PHE A 168 17.09 1.55 11.43
N ALA A 169 17.99 1.70 12.40
CA ALA A 169 19.35 1.18 12.30
C ALA A 169 19.36 -0.35 12.14
N GLU A 170 18.55 -1.06 12.92
CA GLU A 170 18.43 -2.52 12.82
C GLU A 170 17.76 -2.96 11.52
N LEU A 171 16.68 -2.30 11.09
CA LEU A 171 16.00 -2.60 9.82
C LEU A 171 16.91 -2.32 8.61
N ASN A 172 17.76 -1.28 8.70
CA ASN A 172 18.77 -0.98 7.68
C ASN A 172 19.84 -2.07 7.60
N ARG A 173 20.39 -2.50 8.74
CA ARG A 173 21.36 -3.58 8.81
C ARG A 173 20.82 -4.87 8.16
N ARG A 174 19.50 -5.11 8.28
CA ARG A 174 18.81 -6.28 7.70
C ARG A 174 18.37 -6.06 6.25
N LYS A 175 18.49 -4.84 5.70
CA LYS A 175 17.99 -4.45 4.36
C LYS A 175 16.49 -4.75 4.20
N THR A 176 15.73 -4.46 5.23
CA THR A 176 14.32 -4.82 5.35
C THR A 176 13.44 -3.99 4.42
N VAL A 177 12.36 -4.59 3.92
CA VAL A 177 11.24 -3.83 3.34
C VAL A 177 10.39 -3.29 4.48
N VAL A 178 10.07 -1.99 4.45
CA VAL A 178 9.23 -1.33 5.44
C VAL A 178 8.01 -0.74 4.74
N PHE A 179 6.84 -1.25 5.11
CA PHE A 179 5.53 -0.79 4.64
C PHE A 179 4.96 0.20 5.65
N ILE A 180 4.51 1.37 5.19
CA ILE A 180 3.99 2.43 6.07
C ILE A 180 2.55 2.75 5.71
N HIS A 181 1.64 2.39 6.61
CA HIS A 181 0.20 2.58 6.49
C HIS A 181 -0.26 3.85 7.22
N PRO A 182 -1.23 4.61 6.69
CA PRO A 182 -1.75 5.79 7.36
C PRO A 182 -2.47 5.49 8.67
N THR A 183 -2.49 6.50 9.52
CA THR A 183 -3.36 6.58 10.68
C THR A 183 -3.78 8.05 10.89
N ALA A 184 -4.76 8.30 11.73
CA ALA A 184 -5.11 9.67 12.11
C ALA A 184 -4.19 10.13 13.25
N PRO A 185 -3.37 11.16 13.04
CA PRO A 185 -2.51 11.68 14.10
C PRO A 185 -3.34 12.31 15.21
N GLY A 186 -2.86 12.23 16.44
CA GLY A 186 -3.58 12.72 17.63
C GLY A 186 -3.99 14.20 17.54
N CYS A 187 -3.16 15.04 16.92
CA CYS A 187 -3.42 16.46 16.73
C CYS A 187 -4.63 16.75 15.81
N CYS A 188 -4.93 15.86 14.87
CA CYS A 188 -5.71 16.22 13.69
C CYS A 188 -6.86 15.25 13.38
N SER A 189 -7.08 14.23 14.17
CA SER A 189 -8.03 13.14 13.91
C SER A 189 -9.49 13.59 13.80
N ARG A 190 -9.82 14.80 14.25
CA ARG A 190 -11.19 15.35 14.25
C ARG A 190 -11.23 16.84 13.85
N LEU A 191 -10.35 17.28 12.95
CA LEU A 191 -10.31 18.69 12.51
C LEU A 191 -11.58 19.12 11.80
N ILE A 192 -12.18 18.22 11.02
CA ILE A 192 -13.41 18.52 10.27
C ILE A 192 -14.54 17.64 10.83
N PRO A 193 -15.46 18.22 11.62
CA PRO A 193 -16.56 17.46 12.20
C PRO A 193 -17.40 16.76 11.13
N GLY A 194 -17.73 15.48 11.36
CA GLY A 194 -18.56 14.68 10.45
C GLY A 194 -17.85 14.11 9.23
N ILE A 195 -16.57 14.41 9.03
CA ILE A 195 -15.76 13.81 7.97
C ILE A 195 -14.90 12.69 8.57
N PRO A 196 -15.03 11.44 8.07
CA PRO A 196 -14.18 10.33 8.52
C PRO A 196 -12.69 10.61 8.24
N ALA A 197 -11.82 10.30 9.20
CA ALA A 197 -10.38 10.54 9.09
C ALA A 197 -9.73 9.94 7.82
N PRO A 198 -10.12 8.76 7.32
CA PRO A 198 -9.57 8.23 6.07
C PRO A 198 -9.80 9.11 4.84
N THR A 199 -10.81 10.01 4.87
CA THR A 199 -11.13 10.87 3.72
C THR A 199 -10.04 11.92 3.46
N VAL A 200 -9.49 12.52 4.50
CA VAL A 200 -8.53 13.63 4.40
C VAL A 200 -7.29 13.38 5.25
N GLU A 201 -7.48 13.07 6.55
CA GLU A 201 -6.39 13.09 7.51
C GLU A 201 -5.35 11.99 7.24
N PHE A 202 -5.77 10.80 6.82
CA PHE A 202 -4.86 9.72 6.43
C PHE A 202 -3.94 10.15 5.29
N MET A 203 -4.49 10.80 4.28
CA MET A 203 -3.72 11.24 3.12
C MET A 203 -2.69 12.30 3.51
N PHE A 204 -3.08 13.26 4.33
CA PHE A 204 -2.13 14.25 4.82
C PHE A 204 -1.12 13.67 5.81
N ASP A 205 -1.46 12.62 6.56
CA ASP A 205 -0.52 12.00 7.49
C ASP A 205 0.55 11.17 6.78
N VAL A 206 0.23 10.48 5.69
CA VAL A 206 1.25 9.87 4.79
C VAL A 206 2.24 10.94 4.31
N THR A 207 1.73 12.08 3.87
CA THR A 207 2.56 13.19 3.38
C THR A 207 3.43 13.79 4.50
N ARG A 208 2.89 13.97 5.72
CA ARG A 208 3.64 14.42 6.90
C ARG A 208 4.73 13.42 7.28
N CYS A 209 4.42 12.13 7.26
CA CYS A 209 5.37 11.06 7.54
C CYS A 209 6.57 11.13 6.61
N ILE A 210 6.35 11.11 5.29
CA ILE A 210 7.43 11.18 4.30
C ILE A 210 8.24 12.47 4.48
N THR A 211 7.56 13.60 4.70
CA THR A 211 8.22 14.90 4.91
C THR A 211 9.07 14.88 6.18
N SER A 212 8.55 14.38 7.30
CA SER A 212 9.30 14.24 8.54
C SER A 212 10.55 13.39 8.37
N MET A 213 10.41 12.21 7.73
CA MET A 213 11.54 11.32 7.46
C MET A 213 12.58 11.95 6.54
N LEU A 214 12.15 12.70 5.52
CA LEU A 214 13.04 13.42 4.61
C LEU A 214 13.85 14.49 5.36
N PHE A 215 13.18 15.35 6.13
CA PHE A 215 13.82 16.46 6.84
C PHE A 215 14.71 16.00 8.01
N ARG A 216 14.47 14.82 8.55
CA ARG A 216 15.30 14.18 9.59
C ARG A 216 16.37 13.26 9.03
N GLY A 217 16.50 13.19 7.70
CA GLY A 217 17.54 12.41 7.02
C GLY A 217 17.42 10.89 7.18
N VAL A 218 16.23 10.37 7.49
CA VAL A 218 16.01 8.91 7.66
C VAL A 218 16.43 8.16 6.39
N PHE A 219 16.02 8.63 5.23
CA PHE A 219 16.32 7.97 3.96
C PHE A 219 17.82 8.00 3.56
N THR A 220 18.57 8.96 4.09
CA THR A 220 20.03 9.07 3.85
C THR A 220 20.85 8.35 4.90
N ARG A 221 20.39 8.30 6.13
CA ARG A 221 21.05 7.56 7.21
C ARG A 221 20.82 6.05 7.13
N TYR A 222 19.66 5.64 6.56
CA TYR A 222 19.25 4.24 6.46
C TYR A 222 18.93 3.85 5.00
N PRO A 223 19.95 3.91 4.09
CA PRO A 223 19.76 3.79 2.65
C PRO A 223 19.43 2.39 2.16
N ASP A 224 19.64 1.36 2.98
CA ASP A 224 19.39 -0.03 2.63
C ASP A 224 17.94 -0.47 2.93
N ILE A 225 17.15 0.35 3.66
CA ILE A 225 15.73 0.10 3.86
C ILE A 225 14.97 0.40 2.56
N ARG A 226 14.10 -0.50 2.16
CA ARG A 226 13.19 -0.33 1.02
C ARG A 226 11.83 0.06 1.53
N PHE A 227 11.52 1.36 1.51
CA PHE A 227 10.25 1.90 1.99
C PHE A 227 9.16 1.77 0.94
N ILE A 228 7.95 1.35 1.37
CA ILE A 228 6.70 1.38 0.62
C ILE A 228 5.75 2.32 1.35
N PHE A 229 5.32 3.37 0.66
CA PHE A 229 4.29 4.30 1.15
C PHE A 229 2.98 4.05 0.44
N THR A 230 1.90 4.10 1.19
CA THR A 230 0.55 3.80 0.71
C THR A 230 -0.08 4.96 -0.07
N HIS A 231 -1.13 4.64 -0.85
CA HIS A 231 -2.00 5.61 -1.51
C HIS A 231 -1.25 6.66 -2.35
N ASP A 232 -0.35 6.23 -3.26
CA ASP A 232 0.49 7.09 -4.12
C ASP A 232 1.45 8.04 -3.36
N GLY A 233 1.67 7.81 -2.05
CA GLY A 233 2.28 8.82 -1.19
C GLY A 233 1.34 9.98 -0.90
N ALA A 234 0.06 9.80 -1.20
CA ALA A 234 -1.06 10.70 -0.93
C ALA A 234 -0.91 12.10 -1.60
N ALA A 235 -0.78 13.19 -0.84
CA ALA A 235 -0.59 14.52 -1.40
C ALA A 235 0.88 14.80 -1.82
N LEU A 236 1.80 13.86 -1.55
CA LEU A 236 3.23 14.06 -1.84
C LEU A 236 3.51 14.40 -3.32
N PRO A 237 2.94 13.72 -4.33
CA PRO A 237 3.24 14.06 -5.72
C PRO A 237 2.96 15.52 -6.08
N MET A 238 1.91 16.10 -5.50
CA MET A 238 1.55 17.51 -5.71
C MET A 238 2.44 18.49 -4.92
N LEU A 239 2.99 18.06 -3.79
CA LEU A 239 3.78 18.88 -2.88
C LEU A 239 5.29 18.66 -3.03
N ALA A 240 5.74 17.70 -3.83
CA ALA A 240 7.13 17.25 -3.91
C ALA A 240 8.10 18.39 -4.24
N ASP A 241 7.75 19.27 -5.19
CA ASP A 241 8.58 20.43 -5.53
C ASP A 241 8.76 21.38 -4.32
N ARG A 242 7.66 21.72 -3.64
CA ARG A 242 7.71 22.58 -2.46
C ARG A 242 8.50 21.94 -1.31
N ILE A 243 8.26 20.66 -1.04
CA ILE A 243 8.92 19.91 0.04
C ILE A 243 10.43 19.82 -0.21
N THR A 244 10.84 19.43 -1.41
CA THR A 244 12.27 19.24 -1.75
C THR A 244 13.02 20.57 -1.81
N ARG A 245 12.39 21.64 -2.31
CA ARG A 245 12.97 23.00 -2.27
C ARG A 245 13.22 23.43 -0.82
N ASN A 246 12.25 23.26 0.07
CA ASN A 246 12.43 23.60 1.47
C ASN A 246 13.47 22.71 2.17
N ALA A 247 13.51 21.42 1.86
CA ALA A 247 14.53 20.50 2.39
C ALA A 247 15.95 20.89 1.96
N SER A 248 16.13 21.50 0.80
CA SER A 248 17.45 21.95 0.32
C SER A 248 18.00 23.14 1.08
N VAL A 249 17.16 23.97 1.69
CA VAL A 249 17.57 25.16 2.46
C VAL A 249 17.59 24.93 3.96
N VAL A 250 16.92 23.90 4.45
CA VAL A 250 16.94 23.51 5.87
C VAL A 250 18.19 22.68 6.14
N ARG A 251 19.18 23.29 6.83
CA ARG A 251 20.49 22.69 7.07
C ARG A 251 20.41 21.30 7.73
N SER A 252 19.47 21.11 8.66
CA SER A 252 19.29 19.83 9.36
C SER A 252 18.78 18.67 8.47
N ALA A 253 18.22 18.97 7.30
CA ALA A 253 17.79 17.96 6.34
C ALA A 253 18.99 17.35 5.58
N GLY A 254 20.14 18.01 5.55
CA GLY A 254 21.39 17.48 4.99
C GLY A 254 21.45 17.44 3.46
N PHE A 255 20.51 18.10 2.75
CA PHE A 255 20.50 18.15 1.29
C PHE A 255 21.23 19.39 0.77
N GLY A 256 22.20 19.20 -0.11
CA GLY A 256 22.91 20.31 -0.74
C GLY A 256 22.14 20.95 -1.90
N SER A 257 21.09 20.32 -2.41
CA SER A 257 20.24 20.84 -3.49
C SER A 257 18.85 20.22 -3.48
N GLN A 258 17.91 20.88 -4.16
CA GLN A 258 16.55 20.37 -4.37
C GLN A 258 16.55 19.05 -5.14
N GLU A 259 17.42 18.91 -6.14
CA GLU A 259 17.53 17.69 -6.95
C GLU A 259 18.03 16.51 -6.10
N ALA A 260 18.90 16.75 -5.11
CA ALA A 260 19.33 15.70 -4.18
C ALA A 260 18.17 15.17 -3.34
N ALA A 261 17.35 16.06 -2.79
CA ALA A 261 16.13 15.70 -2.05
C ALA A 261 15.11 14.99 -2.96
N MET A 262 14.91 15.50 -4.18
CA MET A 262 13.98 14.89 -5.16
C MET A 262 14.42 13.48 -5.56
N ARG A 263 15.74 13.24 -5.73
CA ARG A 263 16.27 11.89 -6.03
C ARG A 263 15.94 10.88 -4.92
N VAL A 264 15.86 11.32 -3.68
CA VAL A 264 15.43 10.44 -2.56
C VAL A 264 13.98 10.03 -2.74
N LEU A 265 13.07 10.99 -2.95
CA LEU A 265 11.64 10.70 -3.14
C LEU A 265 11.40 9.78 -4.34
N LYS A 266 12.17 9.94 -5.42
CA LYS A 266 12.08 9.11 -6.64
C LYS A 266 12.56 7.67 -6.45
N LYS A 267 13.25 7.34 -5.37
CA LYS A 267 13.71 5.98 -5.05
C LYS A 267 12.78 5.21 -4.13
N LEU A 268 11.82 5.89 -3.48
CA LEU A 268 10.83 5.26 -2.61
C LEU A 268 9.82 4.49 -3.46
N HIS A 269 9.18 3.49 -2.86
CA HIS A 269 8.09 2.75 -3.50
C HIS A 269 6.75 3.27 -3.00
N TYR A 270 5.76 3.22 -3.88
CA TYR A 270 4.42 3.72 -3.62
C TYR A 270 3.40 2.69 -4.13
N ASP A 271 2.49 2.25 -3.29
CA ASP A 271 1.35 1.51 -3.79
C ASP A 271 0.28 2.46 -4.37
N ILE A 272 -0.50 1.95 -5.30
CA ILE A 272 -1.51 2.73 -6.01
C ILE A 272 -2.92 2.53 -5.46
N THR A 273 -3.03 2.03 -4.26
CA THR A 273 -4.30 1.71 -3.62
C THR A 273 -5.26 2.89 -3.67
N THR A 274 -6.45 2.67 -4.26
CA THR A 274 -7.54 3.65 -4.45
C THR A 274 -7.19 4.97 -5.14
N SER A 275 -5.94 5.16 -5.50
CA SER A 275 -5.43 6.36 -6.17
C SER A 275 -5.30 6.17 -7.68
N THR A 276 -6.23 5.44 -8.30
CA THR A 276 -6.17 5.09 -9.74
C THR A 276 -6.98 6.00 -10.64
N SER A 277 -7.40 7.17 -10.13
CA SER A 277 -7.93 8.23 -10.98
C SER A 277 -6.85 8.79 -11.91
N ARG A 278 -7.25 9.29 -13.08
CA ARG A 278 -6.29 9.86 -14.04
C ARG A 278 -5.41 10.97 -13.42
N PRO A 279 -5.93 11.95 -12.64
CA PRO A 279 -5.09 12.94 -11.98
C PRO A 279 -4.06 12.34 -11.04
N ALA A 280 -4.46 11.39 -10.17
CA ALA A 280 -3.57 10.77 -9.18
C ALA A 280 -2.43 9.98 -9.84
N LEU A 281 -2.75 9.05 -10.75
CA LEU A 281 -1.74 8.28 -11.46
C LEU A 281 -0.82 9.15 -12.35
N THR A 282 -1.34 10.25 -12.93
CA THR A 282 -0.51 11.18 -13.69
C THR A 282 0.48 11.89 -12.77
N ALA A 283 0.02 12.35 -11.60
CA ALA A 283 0.89 13.00 -10.62
C ALA A 283 2.00 12.05 -10.12
N LEU A 284 1.63 10.82 -9.75
CA LEU A 284 2.62 9.82 -9.32
C LEU A 284 3.60 9.46 -10.44
N LYS A 285 3.12 9.18 -11.65
CA LYS A 285 3.97 8.85 -12.81
C LYS A 285 4.91 9.99 -13.20
N THR A 286 4.54 11.23 -12.90
CA THR A 286 5.42 12.40 -13.08
C THR A 286 6.51 12.46 -12.00
N LEU A 287 6.18 12.05 -10.78
CA LEU A 287 7.13 12.05 -9.66
C LEU A 287 8.13 10.91 -9.76
N VAL A 288 7.66 9.68 -10.03
CA VAL A 288 8.50 8.46 -9.95
C VAL A 288 8.43 7.63 -11.22
N PRO A 289 9.48 6.86 -11.54
CA PRO A 289 9.41 5.85 -12.60
C PRO A 289 8.44 4.73 -12.22
N VAL A 290 7.83 4.09 -13.21
CA VAL A 290 6.89 2.96 -13.00
C VAL A 290 7.49 1.84 -12.16
N SER A 291 8.81 1.67 -12.18
CA SER A 291 9.52 0.67 -11.34
C SER A 291 9.36 0.87 -9.83
N GLN A 292 8.87 2.04 -9.38
CA GLN A 292 8.58 2.34 -7.98
C GLN A 292 7.09 2.23 -7.63
N MET A 293 6.23 1.89 -8.60
CA MET A 293 4.79 1.76 -8.40
C MET A 293 4.43 0.31 -8.14
N LEU A 294 3.58 0.05 -7.15
CA LEU A 294 3.19 -1.29 -6.70
C LEU A 294 1.66 -1.40 -6.67
N PHE A 295 1.14 -2.58 -6.95
CA PHE A 295 -0.29 -2.85 -6.79
C PHE A 295 -0.65 -3.04 -5.33
N GLY A 296 -1.75 -2.42 -4.89
CA GLY A 296 -2.36 -2.58 -3.57
C GLY A 296 -3.88 -2.48 -3.66
N SER A 297 -4.62 -3.16 -2.76
CA SER A 297 -6.09 -3.16 -2.74
C SER A 297 -6.70 -2.48 -1.52
N ASP A 298 -6.03 -2.52 -0.38
CA ASP A 298 -6.54 -2.10 0.94
C ASP A 298 -7.72 -2.96 1.44
N PHE A 299 -7.86 -4.17 0.90
CA PHE A 299 -8.90 -5.09 1.37
C PHE A 299 -8.62 -5.52 2.83
N PRO A 300 -9.61 -5.58 3.72
CA PRO A 300 -11.05 -5.44 3.55
C PRO A 300 -11.62 -4.02 3.76
N PHE A 301 -10.81 -3.01 4.04
CA PHE A 301 -11.28 -1.62 4.17
C PHE A 301 -11.87 -1.12 2.85
N LEU A 302 -11.23 -1.46 1.74
CA LEU A 302 -11.68 -1.15 0.39
C LEU A 302 -11.70 -2.44 -0.44
N LYS A 303 -12.22 -2.36 -1.66
CA LYS A 303 -12.30 -3.53 -2.55
C LYS A 303 -11.36 -3.36 -3.73
N PRO A 304 -10.75 -4.43 -4.24
CA PRO A 304 -9.93 -4.35 -5.45
C PRO A 304 -10.67 -3.71 -6.63
N ALA A 305 -12.02 -3.77 -6.63
CA ALA A 305 -12.89 -3.07 -7.57
C ALA A 305 -12.67 -1.55 -7.62
N GLU A 306 -12.15 -0.95 -6.57
CA GLU A 306 -11.88 0.49 -6.50
C GLU A 306 -10.52 0.88 -7.09
N THR A 307 -9.60 -0.08 -7.18
CA THR A 307 -8.25 0.14 -7.72
C THR A 307 -8.10 -0.38 -9.16
N VAL A 308 -8.52 -1.61 -9.43
CA VAL A 308 -8.24 -2.30 -10.70
C VAL A 308 -8.78 -1.60 -11.93
N PRO A 309 -10.07 -1.15 -11.97
CA PRO A 309 -10.60 -0.54 -13.18
C PRO A 309 -9.90 0.77 -13.58
N GLY A 310 -9.48 1.56 -12.61
CA GLY A 310 -8.75 2.81 -12.87
C GLY A 310 -7.35 2.53 -13.41
N LEU A 311 -6.64 1.56 -12.82
CA LEU A 311 -5.34 1.12 -13.28
C LEU A 311 -5.40 0.61 -14.74
N ASP A 312 -6.33 -0.29 -15.03
CA ASP A 312 -6.48 -0.90 -16.37
C ASP A 312 -6.83 0.13 -17.45
N LYS A 313 -7.55 1.21 -17.10
CA LYS A 313 -8.01 2.27 -18.01
C LYS A 313 -7.03 3.44 -18.15
N PHE A 314 -6.00 3.53 -17.31
CA PHE A 314 -5.11 4.70 -17.31
C PHE A 314 -4.33 4.88 -18.61
N GLY A 315 -3.96 3.80 -19.28
CA GLY A 315 -3.17 3.81 -20.51
C GLY A 315 -1.71 3.46 -20.32
N PHE A 316 -1.38 2.73 -19.28
CA PHE A 316 -0.08 2.07 -19.15
C PHE A 316 0.11 1.04 -20.27
N SER A 317 1.33 0.89 -20.77
CA SER A 317 1.70 -0.22 -21.66
C SER A 317 1.56 -1.57 -20.95
N ALA A 318 1.48 -2.66 -21.69
CA ALA A 318 1.43 -4.01 -21.13
C ALA A 318 2.64 -4.31 -20.21
N ALA A 319 3.82 -3.82 -20.57
CA ALA A 319 5.03 -3.95 -19.76
C ALA A 319 4.94 -3.17 -18.45
N GLU A 320 4.43 -1.93 -18.49
CA GLU A 320 4.21 -1.11 -17.29
C GLU A 320 3.14 -1.75 -16.37
N LEU A 321 2.02 -2.23 -16.93
CA LEU A 321 0.99 -2.93 -16.15
C LEU A 321 1.54 -4.20 -15.49
N ASN A 322 2.33 -5.01 -16.22
CA ASN A 322 2.98 -6.17 -15.62
C ASN A 322 3.95 -5.78 -14.51
N ALA A 323 4.72 -4.70 -14.68
CA ALA A 323 5.62 -4.19 -13.66
C ALA A 323 4.87 -3.79 -12.39
N ILE A 324 3.79 -2.99 -12.51
CA ILE A 324 2.96 -2.54 -11.37
C ILE A 324 2.25 -3.72 -10.71
N ASN A 325 1.60 -4.56 -11.49
CA ASN A 325 0.80 -5.67 -10.98
C ASN A 325 1.64 -6.73 -10.26
N ARG A 326 2.92 -6.91 -10.66
CA ARG A 326 3.73 -8.03 -10.16
C ARG A 326 5.23 -7.74 -10.12
N GLY A 327 5.84 -7.41 -11.25
CA GLY A 327 7.29 -7.46 -11.44
C GLY A 327 8.08 -6.56 -10.49
N ASN A 328 7.51 -5.44 -10.02
CA ASN A 328 8.15 -4.56 -9.06
C ASN A 328 8.12 -5.16 -7.65
N ALA A 329 7.00 -5.77 -7.25
CA ALA A 329 6.89 -6.48 -5.96
C ALA A 329 7.84 -7.69 -5.91
N GLU A 330 8.00 -8.46 -6.97
CA GLU A 330 8.94 -9.58 -7.06
C GLU A 330 10.41 -9.18 -6.82
N LYS A 331 10.78 -7.95 -7.17
CA LYS A 331 12.13 -7.42 -6.89
C LYS A 331 12.32 -7.10 -5.42
N LEU A 332 11.25 -6.70 -4.73
CA LEU A 332 11.28 -6.40 -3.30
C LEU A 332 11.20 -7.66 -2.45
N PHE A 333 10.45 -8.66 -2.92
CA PHE A 333 10.13 -9.89 -2.20
C PHE A 333 10.58 -11.13 -2.99
N PRO A 334 11.89 -11.41 -3.10
CA PRO A 334 12.39 -12.54 -3.89
C PRO A 334 11.77 -13.91 -3.56
N PRO A 335 11.44 -14.25 -2.28
CA PRO A 335 10.81 -15.52 -1.95
C PRO A 335 9.40 -15.73 -2.53
N LEU A 336 8.72 -14.65 -2.94
CA LEU A 336 7.39 -14.76 -3.58
C LEU A 336 7.45 -15.21 -5.03
N ARG A 337 8.65 -15.44 -5.58
CA ARG A 337 8.86 -15.95 -6.96
C ARG A 337 8.79 -17.48 -7.06
N ALA A 338 8.81 -18.17 -5.93
CA ALA A 338 8.93 -19.64 -5.87
C ALA A 338 7.57 -20.33 -5.89
#